data_80be2c8185d8eafddf72310bc7a0d067
#
_entry.id   80be2c8185d8eafddf72310bc7a0d067
#
_cell.length_a   1.000
_cell.length_b   1.000
_cell.length_c   1.000
_cell.angle_alpha   90.00
_cell.angle_beta   90.00
_cell.angle_gamma   90.00
#
_symmetry.space_group_name_H-M   'P 1'
#
loop_
_entity.id
_entity.type
_entity.pdbx_description
1 polymer ?
#
loop_
_entity_poly.entity_id
_entity_poly.type
_entity_poly.pdbx_seq_one_letter_code
_entity_poly.pdbx_strand_id
1 'polypeptide(L)'
;PVDLAQARRAMVRLCGVIERLGANPAFDGHAEVSISLAALGLKVSDDLARDHARQVCQVARDNHVAVTVDDEGPDIHDRSHRIVMDLLSEYENTGIVIQAARHDSLMQVRELAAPGRRIRLCKGSYTGPRSVTLIRPHDVDLRMAACLRALMTGPSTVMLASHDPVFVALGEQLMASLGR
;
A
#
# COMPACT_ATOMS: atom_id res chain seq x y z
N PRO A 1 10.59 -8.62 11.99
CA PRO A 1 11.77 -9.36 12.46
C PRO A 1 12.27 -8.79 13.78
N VAL A 2 12.87 -9.63 14.61
CA VAL A 2 13.44 -9.23 15.89
C VAL A 2 14.95 -8.91 15.76
N ASP A 3 15.56 -9.27 14.63
CA ASP A 3 16.98 -9.06 14.38
C ASP A 3 17.30 -8.80 12.89
N LEU A 4 18.53 -8.32 12.65
CA LEU A 4 19.08 -8.03 11.33
C LEU A 4 19.08 -9.26 10.40
N ALA A 5 19.40 -10.44 10.91
CA ALA A 5 19.50 -11.64 10.09
C ALA A 5 18.11 -12.07 9.56
N GLN A 6 17.06 -11.94 10.37
CA GLN A 6 15.69 -12.21 9.94
C GLN A 6 15.22 -11.21 8.89
N ALA A 7 15.50 -9.91 9.09
CA ALA A 7 15.15 -8.85 8.12
C ALA A 7 15.83 -9.11 6.77
N ARG A 8 17.12 -9.44 6.78
CA ARG A 8 17.87 -9.76 5.57
C ARG A 8 17.32 -11.01 4.86
N ARG A 9 16.99 -12.08 5.60
CA ARG A 9 16.37 -13.27 5.01
C ARG A 9 15.02 -12.96 4.37
N ALA A 10 14.20 -12.10 4.97
CA ALA A 10 12.94 -11.68 4.42
C ALA A 10 13.13 -10.93 3.09
N MET A 11 14.05 -9.97 3.06
CA MET A 11 14.40 -9.22 1.86
C MET A 11 14.89 -10.14 0.73
N VAL A 12 15.88 -11.04 1.00
CA VAL A 12 16.41 -11.98 -0.01
C VAL A 12 15.31 -12.89 -0.56
N ARG A 13 14.43 -13.38 0.31
CA ARG A 13 13.30 -14.22 -0.11
C ARG A 13 12.33 -13.46 -1.01
N LEU A 14 12.01 -12.20 -0.68
CA LEU A 14 11.16 -11.35 -1.51
C LEU A 14 11.78 -11.11 -2.89
N CYS A 15 13.05 -10.76 -2.96
CA CYS A 15 13.75 -10.59 -4.24
C CYS A 15 13.65 -11.85 -5.11
N GLY A 16 13.91 -13.03 -4.53
CA GLY A 16 13.79 -14.28 -5.26
C GLY A 16 12.35 -14.64 -5.68
N VAL A 17 11.32 -14.18 -4.96
CA VAL A 17 9.92 -14.29 -5.41
C VAL A 17 9.66 -13.38 -6.60
N ILE A 18 10.11 -12.12 -6.52
CA ILE A 18 9.95 -11.11 -7.55
C ILE A 18 10.60 -11.55 -8.87
N GLU A 19 11.83 -12.07 -8.83
CA GLU A 19 12.53 -12.60 -10.00
C GLU A 19 11.73 -13.73 -10.68
N ARG A 20 11.17 -14.65 -9.89
CA ARG A 20 10.33 -15.73 -10.43
C ARG A 20 9.01 -15.23 -11.02
N LEU A 21 8.41 -14.20 -10.42
CA LEU A 21 7.18 -13.58 -10.94
C LEU A 21 7.46 -12.87 -12.27
N GLY A 22 8.53 -12.09 -12.35
CA GLY A 22 8.91 -11.39 -13.57
C GLY A 22 9.35 -12.31 -14.71
N ALA A 23 9.96 -13.45 -14.39
CA ALA A 23 10.34 -14.46 -15.37
C ALA A 23 9.16 -15.31 -15.89
N ASN A 24 7.99 -15.24 -15.27
CA ASN A 24 6.83 -16.04 -15.66
C ASN A 24 5.94 -15.30 -16.67
N PRO A 25 5.89 -15.74 -17.93
CA PRO A 25 5.12 -15.07 -18.98
C PRO A 25 3.61 -15.04 -18.72
N ALA A 26 3.10 -15.89 -17.82
CA ALA A 26 1.68 -15.87 -17.47
C ALA A 26 1.24 -14.55 -16.78
N PHE A 27 2.17 -13.80 -16.19
CA PHE A 27 1.85 -12.54 -15.54
C PHE A 27 2.01 -11.31 -16.45
N ASP A 28 2.88 -11.37 -17.45
CA ASP A 28 3.08 -10.34 -18.49
C ASP A 28 2.99 -8.88 -17.97
N GLY A 29 3.79 -8.56 -16.95
CA GLY A 29 3.80 -7.23 -16.32
C GLY A 29 2.64 -6.93 -15.36
N HIS A 30 1.74 -7.90 -15.09
CA HIS A 30 0.62 -7.76 -14.15
C HIS A 30 0.92 -8.27 -12.74
N ALA A 31 2.14 -8.78 -12.50
CA ALA A 31 2.54 -9.26 -11.18
C ALA A 31 2.70 -8.12 -10.18
N GLU A 32 2.26 -8.36 -8.96
CA GLU A 32 2.43 -7.44 -7.84
C GLU A 32 2.81 -8.21 -6.57
N VAL A 33 3.66 -7.61 -5.75
CA VAL A 33 3.96 -8.09 -4.41
C VAL A 33 3.59 -7.04 -3.37
N SER A 34 3.08 -7.49 -2.22
CA SER A 34 2.87 -6.65 -1.05
C SER A 34 4.05 -6.81 -0.08
N ILE A 35 4.55 -5.71 0.46
CA ILE A 35 5.68 -5.71 1.39
C ILE A 35 5.35 -4.99 2.68
N SER A 36 5.83 -5.55 3.80
CA SER A 36 5.77 -4.97 5.13
C SER A 36 7.15 -4.43 5.52
N LEU A 37 7.24 -3.14 5.85
CA LEU A 37 8.48 -2.54 6.34
C LEU A 37 8.91 -3.14 7.69
N ALA A 38 7.94 -3.54 8.53
CA ALA A 38 8.25 -4.28 9.76
C ALA A 38 8.98 -5.61 9.45
N ALA A 39 8.57 -6.33 8.40
CA ALA A 39 9.26 -7.54 7.96
C ALA A 39 10.65 -7.26 7.38
N LEU A 40 10.85 -6.09 6.80
CA LEU A 40 12.13 -5.66 6.22
C LEU A 40 13.08 -4.99 7.23
N GLY A 41 12.67 -4.86 8.50
CA GLY A 41 13.57 -4.42 9.56
C GLY A 41 13.21 -3.12 10.24
N LEU A 42 12.03 -2.53 10.02
CA LEU A 42 11.64 -1.24 10.63
C LEU A 42 11.67 -1.27 12.17
N LYS A 43 11.45 -2.46 12.77
CA LYS A 43 11.58 -2.64 14.23
C LYS A 43 13.05 -2.69 14.71
N VAL A 44 14.00 -2.84 13.80
CA VAL A 44 15.44 -2.82 14.09
C VAL A 44 15.97 -1.40 13.88
N SER A 45 15.83 -0.84 12.66
CA SER A 45 16.14 0.56 12.39
C SER A 45 15.42 1.04 11.11
N ASP A 46 15.21 2.36 11.00
CA ASP A 46 14.61 3.00 9.82
C ASP A 46 15.50 2.83 8.60
N ASP A 47 16.82 3.01 8.77
CA ASP A 47 17.78 2.91 7.67
C ASP A 47 17.83 1.50 7.09
N LEU A 48 17.85 0.48 7.97
CA LEU A 48 17.80 -0.91 7.53
C LEU A 48 16.53 -1.22 6.70
N ALA A 49 15.37 -0.78 7.18
CA ALA A 49 14.11 -1.00 6.48
C ALA A 49 14.09 -0.26 5.14
N ARG A 50 14.59 0.97 5.11
CA ARG A 50 14.71 1.79 3.90
C ARG A 50 15.61 1.12 2.86
N ASP A 51 16.80 0.69 3.25
CA ASP A 51 17.77 0.05 2.36
C ASP A 51 17.23 -1.27 1.78
N HIS A 52 16.64 -2.11 2.64
CA HIS A 52 16.02 -3.36 2.20
C HIS A 52 14.82 -3.10 1.27
N ALA A 53 13.96 -2.12 1.58
CA ALA A 53 12.82 -1.77 0.73
C ALA A 53 13.28 -1.21 -0.63
N ARG A 54 14.30 -0.37 -0.67
CA ARG A 54 14.93 0.11 -1.93
C ARG A 54 15.43 -1.05 -2.76
N GLN A 55 16.12 -2.00 -2.15
CA GLN A 55 16.61 -3.18 -2.86
C GLN A 55 15.46 -4.00 -3.45
N VAL A 56 14.39 -4.22 -2.69
CA VAL A 56 13.19 -4.93 -3.16
C VAL A 56 12.52 -4.17 -4.32
N CYS A 57 12.33 -2.85 -4.20
CA CYS A 57 11.71 -2.02 -5.24
C CYS A 57 12.57 -1.97 -6.50
N GLN A 58 13.91 -1.95 -6.37
CA GLN A 58 14.84 -2.00 -7.50
C GLN A 58 14.71 -3.33 -8.25
N VAL A 59 14.79 -4.47 -7.54
CA VAL A 59 14.62 -5.79 -8.16
C VAL A 59 13.25 -5.93 -8.82
N ALA A 60 12.21 -5.40 -8.20
CA ALA A 60 10.86 -5.41 -8.75
C ALA A 60 10.75 -4.58 -10.04
N ARG A 61 11.36 -3.39 -10.07
CA ARG A 61 11.42 -2.56 -11.28
C ARG A 61 12.12 -3.27 -12.43
N ASP A 62 13.28 -3.89 -12.15
CA ASP A 62 14.09 -4.58 -13.16
C ASP A 62 13.39 -5.84 -13.71
N ASN A 63 12.42 -6.39 -12.97
CA ASN A 63 11.62 -7.55 -13.35
C ASN A 63 10.16 -7.21 -13.75
N HIS A 64 9.81 -5.93 -13.93
CA HIS A 64 8.47 -5.46 -14.28
C HIS A 64 7.36 -5.92 -13.32
N VAL A 65 7.69 -6.02 -12.04
CA VAL A 65 6.76 -6.37 -10.95
C VAL A 65 6.39 -5.11 -10.17
N ALA A 66 5.11 -4.92 -9.91
CA ALA A 66 4.67 -3.84 -9.03
C ALA A 66 4.90 -4.19 -7.55
N VAL A 67 5.14 -3.16 -6.74
CA VAL A 67 5.26 -3.28 -5.28
C VAL A 67 4.19 -2.44 -4.62
N THR A 68 3.46 -2.98 -3.65
CA THR A 68 2.61 -2.19 -2.75
C THR A 68 3.13 -2.30 -1.34
N VAL A 69 3.42 -1.16 -0.72
CA VAL A 69 3.87 -1.13 0.67
C VAL A 69 2.67 -1.08 1.58
N ASP A 70 2.58 -2.06 2.49
CA ASP A 70 1.50 -2.16 3.45
C ASP A 70 1.60 -1.04 4.50
N ASP A 71 0.43 -0.54 4.92
CA ASP A 71 0.36 0.38 6.05
C ASP A 71 0.48 -0.41 7.35
N GLU A 72 1.29 0.08 8.25
CA GLU A 72 1.63 -0.56 9.51
C GLU A 72 0.73 -0.08 10.66
N GLY A 73 0.85 -0.73 11.81
CA GLY A 73 0.14 -0.30 13.01
C GLY A 73 0.51 1.12 13.47
N PRO A 74 -0.35 1.75 14.28
CA PRO A 74 -0.23 3.16 14.65
C PRO A 74 1.07 3.50 15.40
N ASP A 75 1.72 2.53 16.01
CA ASP A 75 2.98 2.67 16.75
C ASP A 75 4.20 2.94 15.84
N ILE A 76 4.14 2.50 14.59
CA ILE A 76 5.23 2.68 13.63
C ILE A 76 4.80 3.37 12.32
N HIS A 77 3.53 3.78 12.24
CA HIS A 77 2.94 4.38 11.04
C HIS A 77 3.77 5.56 10.52
N ASP A 78 4.10 6.54 11.37
CA ASP A 78 4.79 7.75 10.93
C ASP A 78 6.21 7.45 10.40
N ARG A 79 6.88 6.46 10.97
CA ARG A 79 8.19 6.00 10.51
C ARG A 79 8.07 5.28 9.16
N SER A 80 7.09 4.39 9.06
CA SER A 80 6.75 3.67 7.83
C SER A 80 6.40 4.65 6.72
N HIS A 81 5.51 5.60 6.99
CA HIS A 81 5.03 6.57 6.02
C HIS A 81 6.17 7.40 5.40
N ARG A 82 7.14 7.86 6.22
CA ARG A 82 8.31 8.59 5.68
C ARG A 82 9.10 7.75 4.68
N ILE A 83 9.36 6.47 4.99
CA ILE A 83 10.07 5.56 4.08
C ILE A 83 9.26 5.34 2.80
N VAL A 84 7.94 5.15 2.93
CA VAL A 84 7.06 4.97 1.76
C VAL A 84 7.09 6.20 0.86
N MET A 85 7.07 7.41 1.40
CA MET A 85 7.17 8.64 0.61
C MET A 85 8.48 8.73 -0.17
N ASP A 86 9.61 8.33 0.42
CA ASP A 86 10.89 8.24 -0.29
C ASP A 86 10.78 7.24 -1.46
N LEU A 87 10.27 6.01 -1.20
CA LEU A 87 10.11 4.99 -2.22
C LEU A 87 9.18 5.40 -3.36
N LEU A 88 8.07 6.09 -3.06
CA LEU A 88 7.14 6.60 -4.06
C LEU A 88 7.76 7.69 -4.96
N SER A 89 8.78 8.39 -4.48
CA SER A 89 9.51 9.38 -5.27
C SER A 89 10.62 8.77 -6.13
N GLU A 90 11.16 7.61 -5.72
CA GLU A 90 12.30 6.95 -6.36
C GLU A 90 11.88 5.85 -7.35
N TYR A 91 10.69 5.23 -7.14
CA TYR A 91 10.25 4.05 -7.89
C TYR A 91 8.81 4.18 -8.38
N GLU A 92 8.61 4.28 -9.69
CA GLU A 92 7.30 4.41 -10.33
C GLU A 92 6.41 3.17 -10.15
N ASN A 93 7.02 1.98 -10.03
CA ASN A 93 6.33 0.71 -9.81
C ASN A 93 5.87 0.49 -8.36
N THR A 94 6.02 1.50 -7.50
CA THR A 94 5.65 1.42 -6.07
C THR A 94 4.29 2.05 -5.81
N GLY A 95 3.47 1.35 -5.01
CA GLY A 95 2.19 1.79 -4.50
C GLY A 95 2.14 1.81 -2.98
N ILE A 96 1.06 2.37 -2.45
CA ILE A 96 0.83 2.56 -1.02
C ILE A 96 -0.55 2.03 -0.62
N VAL A 97 -0.66 1.55 0.62
CA VAL A 97 -1.94 1.24 1.26
C VAL A 97 -2.43 2.44 2.06
N ILE A 98 -3.72 2.75 1.93
CA ILE A 98 -4.41 3.74 2.76
C ILE A 98 -5.53 3.03 3.53
N GLN A 99 -5.55 3.22 4.85
CA GLN A 99 -6.58 2.70 5.75
C GLN A 99 -7.66 3.76 5.98
N ALA A 100 -8.90 3.48 5.54
CA ALA A 100 -10.03 4.42 5.71
C ALA A 100 -10.34 4.73 7.17
N ALA A 101 -10.03 3.80 8.10
CA ALA A 101 -10.22 4.02 9.53
C ALA A 101 -9.36 5.16 10.12
N ARG A 102 -8.33 5.63 9.44
CA ARG A 102 -7.55 6.78 9.92
C ARG A 102 -8.29 8.09 9.71
N HIS A 103 -8.15 9.02 10.67
CA HIS A 103 -8.77 10.34 10.56
C HIS A 103 -8.28 11.15 9.37
N ASP A 104 -7.00 11.00 9.02
CA ASP A 104 -6.31 11.71 7.93
C ASP A 104 -6.40 11.02 6.56
N SER A 105 -7.05 9.85 6.47
CA SER A 105 -7.09 9.04 5.24
C SER A 105 -7.58 9.78 3.99
N LEU A 106 -8.62 10.61 4.12
CA LEU A 106 -9.14 11.36 2.97
C LEU A 106 -8.17 12.49 2.54
N MET A 107 -7.43 13.05 3.46
CA MET A 107 -6.34 14.00 3.17
C MET A 107 -5.22 13.28 2.44
N GLN A 108 -4.75 12.14 2.96
CA GLN A 108 -3.72 11.31 2.31
C GLN A 108 -4.13 10.92 0.88
N VAL A 109 -5.38 10.49 0.67
CA VAL A 109 -5.89 10.18 -0.67
C VAL A 109 -5.72 11.36 -1.64
N ARG A 110 -6.03 12.58 -1.21
CA ARG A 110 -5.94 13.79 -2.04
C ARG A 110 -4.49 14.20 -2.32
N GLU A 111 -3.62 14.09 -1.32
CA GLU A 111 -2.22 14.47 -1.41
C GLU A 111 -1.40 13.48 -2.24
N LEU A 112 -1.75 12.18 -2.15
CA LEU A 112 -1.03 11.11 -2.84
C LEU A 112 -1.56 10.82 -4.24
N ALA A 113 -2.74 11.35 -4.61
CA ALA A 113 -3.31 11.12 -5.93
C ALA A 113 -2.41 11.72 -7.03
N ALA A 114 -1.92 10.86 -7.92
CA ALA A 114 -1.08 11.25 -9.05
C ALA A 114 -1.27 10.25 -10.21
N PRO A 115 -1.04 10.65 -11.48
CA PRO A 115 -1.10 9.75 -12.61
C PRO A 115 -0.18 8.53 -12.41
N GLY A 116 -0.72 7.32 -12.65
CA GLY A 116 0.03 6.07 -12.50
C GLY A 116 0.24 5.61 -11.04
N ARG A 117 0.01 6.47 -10.04
CA ARG A 117 0.15 6.11 -8.63
C ARG A 117 -0.80 4.99 -8.26
N ARG A 118 -0.26 3.90 -7.73
CA ARG A 118 -1.02 2.74 -7.27
C ARG A 118 -1.41 2.95 -5.80
N ILE A 119 -2.72 2.98 -5.53
CA ILE A 119 -3.25 3.17 -4.16
C ILE A 119 -4.20 2.03 -3.83
N ARG A 120 -3.86 1.24 -2.82
CA ARG A 120 -4.71 0.21 -2.25
C ARG A 120 -5.51 0.80 -1.09
N LEU A 121 -6.82 0.84 -1.24
CA LEU A 121 -7.73 1.32 -0.20
C LEU A 121 -8.33 0.14 0.56
N CYS A 122 -8.17 0.12 1.87
CA CYS A 122 -8.81 -0.84 2.78
C CYS A 122 -9.51 -0.12 3.94
N LYS A 123 -10.38 -0.83 4.68
CA LYS A 123 -11.01 -0.28 5.90
C LYS A 123 -9.96 0.00 6.98
N GLY A 124 -9.00 -0.89 7.13
CA GLY A 124 -8.01 -0.90 8.20
C GLY A 124 -8.36 -1.94 9.26
N SER A 125 -7.34 -2.61 9.77
CA SER A 125 -7.46 -3.69 10.78
C SER A 125 -6.80 -3.35 12.12
N TYR A 126 -6.03 -2.26 12.18
CA TYR A 126 -5.33 -1.87 13.38
C TYR A 126 -6.21 -0.99 14.27
N THR A 127 -6.36 -1.39 15.53
CA THR A 127 -6.95 -0.54 16.55
C THR A 127 -5.91 0.47 17.02
N GLY A 128 -6.28 1.74 17.02
CA GLY A 128 -5.42 2.83 17.48
C GLY A 128 -6.11 3.75 18.48
N PRO A 129 -5.38 4.74 19.01
CA PRO A 129 -5.98 5.77 19.85
C PRO A 129 -7.10 6.50 19.09
N ARG A 130 -8.16 6.90 19.83
CA ARG A 130 -9.28 7.68 19.25
C ARG A 130 -8.85 9.00 18.60
N SER A 131 -7.69 9.52 18.96
CA SER A 131 -7.11 10.73 18.34
C SER A 131 -6.65 10.52 16.90
N VAL A 132 -6.37 9.27 16.49
CA VAL A 132 -5.86 8.97 15.13
C VAL A 132 -6.76 8.03 14.35
N THR A 133 -7.68 7.31 15.01
CA THR A 133 -8.47 6.25 14.38
C THR A 133 -9.97 6.42 14.66
N LEU A 134 -10.80 6.28 13.63
CA LEU A 134 -12.24 6.16 13.73
C LEU A 134 -12.59 4.84 14.43
N ILE A 135 -13.48 4.89 15.41
CA ILE A 135 -13.80 3.72 16.24
C ILE A 135 -15.14 3.09 15.82
N ARG A 136 -16.10 3.91 15.40
CA ARG A 136 -17.42 3.40 15.02
C ARG A 136 -17.39 2.83 13.61
N PRO A 137 -17.85 1.58 13.39
CA PRO A 137 -17.86 0.96 12.05
C PRO A 137 -18.54 1.83 10.99
N HIS A 138 -19.66 2.45 11.33
CA HIS A 138 -20.38 3.35 10.43
C HIS A 138 -19.54 4.55 9.95
N ASP A 139 -18.73 5.15 10.85
CA ASP A 139 -17.85 6.28 10.48
C ASP A 139 -16.71 5.82 9.55
N VAL A 140 -16.21 4.59 9.79
CA VAL A 140 -15.22 3.96 8.90
C VAL A 140 -15.82 3.70 7.52
N ASP A 141 -17.06 3.21 7.45
CA ASP A 141 -17.76 2.94 6.19
C ASP A 141 -18.00 4.24 5.39
N LEU A 142 -18.44 5.30 6.05
CA LEU A 142 -18.62 6.62 5.41
C LEU A 142 -17.27 7.15 4.88
N ARG A 143 -16.20 7.00 5.65
CA ARG A 143 -14.86 7.41 5.25
C ARG A 143 -14.34 6.57 4.09
N MET A 144 -14.55 5.26 4.11
CA MET A 144 -14.20 4.33 3.02
C MET A 144 -14.88 4.74 1.72
N ALA A 145 -16.19 5.03 1.76
CA ALA A 145 -16.95 5.49 0.59
C ALA A 145 -16.41 6.84 0.06
N ALA A 146 -16.09 7.78 0.95
CA ALA A 146 -15.53 9.08 0.57
C ALA A 146 -14.14 8.94 -0.07
N CYS A 147 -13.26 8.11 0.50
CA CYS A 147 -11.93 7.82 -0.05
C CYS A 147 -12.04 7.11 -1.40
N LEU A 148 -12.90 6.09 -1.53
CA LEU A 148 -13.12 5.37 -2.78
C LEU A 148 -13.59 6.31 -3.88
N ARG A 149 -14.58 7.16 -3.60
CA ARG A 149 -15.05 8.17 -4.57
C ARG A 149 -13.93 9.11 -5.00
N ALA A 150 -13.15 9.64 -4.05
CA ALA A 150 -12.06 10.57 -4.36
C ALA A 150 -10.97 9.90 -5.22
N LEU A 151 -10.62 8.65 -4.94
CA LEU A 151 -9.66 7.89 -5.74
C LEU A 151 -10.17 7.58 -7.13
N MET A 152 -11.41 7.11 -7.26
CA MET A 152 -12.02 6.73 -8.54
C MET A 152 -12.20 7.92 -9.48
N THR A 153 -12.44 9.12 -8.96
CA THR A 153 -12.51 10.36 -9.75
C THR A 153 -11.15 11.00 -10.02
N GLY A 154 -10.10 10.50 -9.36
CA GLY A 154 -8.73 10.97 -9.50
C GLY A 154 -7.92 10.23 -10.58
N PRO A 155 -6.65 10.57 -10.74
CA PRO A 155 -5.79 10.01 -11.79
C PRO A 155 -5.09 8.71 -11.40
N SER A 156 -5.25 8.23 -10.16
CA SER A 156 -4.53 7.07 -9.62
C SER A 156 -5.10 5.74 -10.10
N THR A 157 -4.27 4.70 -10.08
CA THR A 157 -4.72 3.31 -10.19
C THR A 157 -5.23 2.86 -8.82
N VAL A 158 -6.51 2.52 -8.75
CA VAL A 158 -7.19 2.17 -7.48
C VAL A 158 -7.31 0.67 -7.32
N MET A 159 -6.89 0.16 -6.16
CA MET A 159 -7.08 -1.22 -5.76
C MET A 159 -8.00 -1.24 -4.53
N LEU A 160 -9.24 -1.66 -4.71
CA LEU A 160 -10.19 -1.81 -3.61
C LEU A 160 -9.94 -3.12 -2.87
N ALA A 161 -9.41 -3.04 -1.65
CA ALA A 161 -9.16 -4.20 -0.78
C ALA A 161 -10.32 -4.38 0.20
N SER A 162 -11.42 -4.94 -0.29
CA SER A 162 -12.62 -5.22 0.51
C SER A 162 -13.38 -6.43 -0.05
N HIS A 163 -13.94 -7.25 0.85
CA HIS A 163 -14.92 -8.29 0.55
C HIS A 163 -16.35 -7.84 0.84
N ASP A 164 -16.54 -6.61 1.32
CA ASP A 164 -17.86 -6.05 1.62
C ASP A 164 -18.60 -5.74 0.31
N PRO A 165 -19.74 -6.41 0.04
CA PRO A 165 -20.45 -6.26 -1.23
C PRO A 165 -20.93 -4.84 -1.49
N VAL A 166 -21.13 -4.03 -0.44
CA VAL A 166 -21.53 -2.62 -0.58
C VAL A 166 -20.41 -1.80 -1.26
N PHE A 167 -19.16 -2.02 -0.85
CA PHE A 167 -18.03 -1.28 -1.45
C PHE A 167 -17.65 -1.82 -2.82
N VAL A 168 -17.83 -3.12 -3.07
CA VAL A 168 -17.66 -3.70 -4.41
C VAL A 168 -18.68 -3.07 -5.36
N ALA A 169 -19.97 -3.08 -5.02
CA ALA A 169 -21.03 -2.48 -5.82
C ALA A 169 -20.85 -0.96 -6.03
N LEU A 170 -20.39 -0.24 -4.97
CA LEU A 170 -20.08 1.19 -5.09
C LEU A 170 -18.93 1.43 -6.09
N GLY A 171 -17.88 0.60 -6.04
CA GLY A 171 -16.76 0.67 -6.98
C GLY A 171 -17.21 0.44 -8.43
N GLU A 172 -18.00 -0.62 -8.67
CA GLU A 172 -18.56 -0.93 -9.98
C GLU A 172 -19.46 0.20 -10.51
N GLN A 173 -20.32 0.76 -9.67
CA GLN A 173 -21.17 1.88 -10.03
C GLN A 173 -20.35 3.13 -10.39
N LEU A 174 -19.30 3.42 -9.63
CA LEU A 174 -18.40 4.55 -9.93
C LEU A 174 -17.65 4.33 -11.25
N MET A 175 -17.13 3.14 -11.51
CA MET A 175 -16.50 2.81 -12.81
C MET A 175 -17.47 3.01 -13.97
N ALA A 176 -18.69 2.46 -13.87
CA ALA A 176 -19.71 2.62 -14.90
C ALA A 176 -20.06 4.10 -15.16
N SER A 177 -20.17 4.92 -14.10
CA SER A 177 -20.51 6.34 -14.21
C SER A 177 -19.38 7.18 -14.81
N LEU A 178 -18.13 6.71 -14.75
CA LEU A 178 -16.94 7.38 -15.28
C LEU A 178 -16.53 6.84 -16.67
N GLY A 179 -17.25 5.84 -17.20
CA GLY A 179 -16.92 5.20 -18.48
C GLY A 179 -15.60 4.41 -18.45
N ARG A 180 -15.30 3.82 -17.31
CA ARG A 180 -14.07 3.02 -17.06
C ARG A 180 -14.39 1.55 -16.90
#